data_b868428b0cec44e2c6b4d340f3270989
#
_entry.id   b868428b0cec44e2c6b4d340f3270989
#
_cell.length_a   1.000
_cell.length_b   1.000
_cell.length_c   1.000
_cell.angle_alpha   90.00
_cell.angle_beta   90.00
_cell.angle_gamma   90.00
#
_symmetry.space_group_name_H-M   'P 1'
#
loop_
_entity.id
_entity.type
_entity.pdbx_description
1 polymer ?
#
loop_
_entity_poly.entity_id
_entity_poly.type
_entity_poly.pdbx_seq_one_letter_code
_entity_poly.pdbx_strand_id
1 'polypeptide(L)'
;MASIILPSVPSESRAGRFGVYGGRYVPETLMAALLELEHEYDLAKADAAFQAELADLLKDYAGRPTPLYFAKRLTEQLGGAKIYLKREDLLHTGAHKINNALGQGLLAKRMGKKRIIAETGAGQHGVATATVCALLGLECVVYMGDVDMERQELNVLRMRLLGAEVRGVSSGSKTLKDAISEAMRDWVTNVRTTYYLLGSALGAHPYPTMVRDFHRCISREMKQQILEKEGRLPTAVIACVGGGSNAIGAFYEFINDPQVRLIGVEAGGCGTALGQHAARFKGGEPGVLQGTYSYVLQDENGQIALTHSVSAGLDYASIGPEHAALHDSGRAEYTSQDDAAALDAVVRLARTEGILPALESAHAVAEALKLAPTLTPRDILCVNLSGRGDKDMGILARELKL
;
A
#
# COMPACT_ATOMS: atom_id res chain seq x y z
N MET A 1 -18.95 -10.46 -35.62
CA MET A 1 -18.58 -9.90 -34.30
C MET A 1 -17.67 -10.94 -33.62
N ALA A 2 -16.38 -10.74 -33.59
CA ALA A 2 -15.45 -11.63 -32.90
C ALA A 2 -15.60 -11.38 -31.40
N SER A 3 -16.05 -12.38 -30.66
CA SER A 3 -16.07 -12.35 -29.20
C SER A 3 -14.62 -12.23 -28.72
N ILE A 4 -14.24 -11.07 -28.20
CA ILE A 4 -12.98 -10.89 -27.47
C ILE A 4 -13.14 -11.70 -26.19
N ILE A 5 -12.57 -12.88 -26.16
CA ILE A 5 -12.40 -13.65 -24.92
C ILE A 5 -11.32 -12.90 -24.13
N LEU A 6 -11.76 -12.05 -23.18
CA LEU A 6 -10.85 -11.47 -22.21
C LEU A 6 -10.19 -12.63 -21.43
N PRO A 7 -8.86 -12.62 -21.26
CA PRO A 7 -8.22 -13.64 -20.44
C PRO A 7 -8.84 -13.58 -19.04
N SER A 8 -9.25 -14.74 -18.53
CA SER A 8 -9.75 -14.86 -17.17
C SER A 8 -8.66 -14.35 -16.21
N VAL A 9 -9.04 -13.45 -15.28
CA VAL A 9 -8.14 -13.06 -14.20
C VAL A 9 -7.59 -14.33 -13.56
N PRO A 10 -6.26 -14.46 -13.39
CA PRO A 10 -5.68 -15.63 -12.78
C PRO A 10 -6.28 -15.82 -11.38
N SER A 11 -7.19 -16.78 -11.23
CA SER A 11 -7.63 -17.21 -9.91
C SER A 11 -6.42 -17.80 -9.17
N GLU A 12 -6.38 -17.74 -7.84
CA GLU A 12 -5.41 -18.49 -7.05
C GLU A 12 -5.59 -20.00 -7.33
N SER A 13 -4.95 -20.50 -8.40
CA SER A 13 -5.01 -21.90 -8.79
C SER A 13 -4.24 -22.80 -7.82
N ARG A 14 -3.36 -22.22 -7.01
CA ARG A 14 -2.66 -22.82 -5.86
C ARG A 14 -2.59 -21.78 -4.76
N ALA A 15 -2.72 -22.20 -3.50
CA ALA A 15 -2.60 -21.31 -2.34
C ALA A 15 -1.33 -20.42 -2.47
N GLY A 16 -1.52 -19.11 -2.43
CA GLY A 16 -0.45 -18.13 -2.52
C GLY A 16 0.14 -17.87 -3.90
N ARG A 17 -0.53 -18.28 -4.97
CA ARG A 17 -0.11 -17.99 -6.34
C ARG A 17 -1.13 -17.14 -7.06
N PHE A 18 -0.62 -16.10 -7.73
CA PHE A 18 -1.33 -15.21 -8.64
C PHE A 18 -0.72 -15.44 -10.04
N GLY A 19 -1.26 -16.40 -10.80
CA GLY A 19 -0.61 -16.93 -11.98
C GLY A 19 0.75 -17.56 -11.63
N VAL A 20 1.84 -17.04 -12.20
CA VAL A 20 3.22 -17.50 -11.91
C VAL A 20 3.82 -16.80 -10.67
N TYR A 21 3.24 -15.71 -10.22
CA TYR A 21 3.75 -14.86 -9.14
C TYR A 21 3.33 -15.34 -7.75
N GLY A 22 3.95 -14.79 -6.70
CA GLY A 22 3.69 -15.16 -5.31
C GLY A 22 4.55 -16.32 -4.81
N GLY A 23 3.99 -17.13 -3.92
CA GLY A 23 4.66 -18.30 -3.32
C GLY A 23 5.37 -18.00 -2.01
N ARG A 24 6.24 -18.92 -1.59
CA ARG A 24 6.99 -18.88 -0.32
C ARG A 24 8.47 -19.10 -0.59
N TYR A 25 9.19 -18.02 -0.89
CA TYR A 25 10.63 -18.05 -1.13
C TYR A 25 11.37 -17.62 0.14
N VAL A 26 11.33 -18.48 1.15
CA VAL A 26 11.86 -18.24 2.50
C VAL A 26 12.76 -19.39 2.94
N PRO A 27 13.65 -19.18 3.93
CA PRO A 27 14.36 -20.28 4.59
C PRO A 27 13.37 -21.29 5.18
N GLU A 28 13.72 -22.57 5.16
CA GLU A 28 12.87 -23.66 5.70
C GLU A 28 12.46 -23.44 7.16
N THR A 29 13.31 -22.75 7.93
CA THR A 29 13.05 -22.38 9.33
C THR A 29 11.80 -21.50 9.51
N LEU A 30 11.37 -20.78 8.50
CA LEU A 30 10.15 -19.95 8.53
C LEU A 30 8.90 -20.70 8.06
N MET A 31 9.04 -21.88 7.44
CA MET A 31 7.89 -22.58 6.86
C MET A 31 6.85 -22.96 7.90
N ALA A 32 7.26 -23.42 9.08
CA ALA A 32 6.32 -23.75 10.16
C ALA A 32 5.51 -22.55 10.62
N ALA A 33 6.14 -21.37 10.75
CA ALA A 33 5.47 -20.13 11.13
C ALA A 33 4.49 -19.62 10.07
N LEU A 34 4.85 -19.76 8.78
CA LEU A 34 3.96 -19.35 7.69
C LEU A 34 2.76 -20.29 7.56
N LEU A 35 2.93 -21.59 7.81
CA LEU A 35 1.82 -22.55 7.84
C LEU A 35 0.91 -22.33 9.05
N GLU A 36 1.48 -22.04 10.24
CA GLU A 36 0.71 -21.61 11.41
C GLU A 36 -0.11 -20.36 11.10
N LEU A 37 0.52 -19.35 10.49
CA LEU A 37 -0.13 -18.07 10.12
C LEU A 37 -1.27 -18.29 9.12
N GLU A 38 -1.03 -19.08 8.07
CA GLU A 38 -2.06 -19.40 7.05
C GLU A 38 -3.26 -20.10 7.70
N HIS A 39 -3.02 -21.11 8.51
CA HIS A 39 -4.06 -21.86 9.21
C HIS A 39 -4.90 -20.95 10.13
N GLU A 40 -4.25 -20.17 10.97
CA GLU A 40 -4.94 -19.26 11.90
C GLU A 40 -5.67 -18.14 11.18
N TYR A 41 -5.14 -17.66 10.05
CA TYR A 41 -5.81 -16.68 9.21
C TYR A 41 -7.08 -17.25 8.56
N ASP A 42 -7.02 -18.50 8.04
CA ASP A 42 -8.21 -19.15 7.47
C ASP A 42 -9.29 -19.41 8.52
N LEU A 43 -8.91 -19.78 9.73
CA LEU A 43 -9.85 -19.90 10.85
C LEU A 43 -10.46 -18.54 11.21
N ALA A 44 -9.65 -17.48 11.30
CA ALA A 44 -10.12 -16.13 11.61
C ALA A 44 -11.07 -15.56 10.53
N LYS A 45 -10.83 -15.87 9.26
CA LYS A 45 -11.74 -15.49 8.16
C LYS A 45 -13.14 -16.06 8.31
N ALA A 46 -13.24 -17.29 8.80
CA ALA A 46 -14.51 -18.00 8.99
C ALA A 46 -15.16 -17.73 10.36
N ASP A 47 -14.44 -17.13 11.30
CA ASP A 47 -14.92 -16.87 12.65
C ASP A 47 -15.73 -15.57 12.74
N ALA A 48 -17.03 -15.70 12.96
CA ALA A 48 -17.93 -14.55 13.07
C ALA A 48 -17.58 -13.60 14.22
N ALA A 49 -17.03 -14.11 15.33
CA ALA A 49 -16.63 -13.26 16.47
C ALA A 49 -15.39 -12.42 16.11
N PHE A 50 -14.39 -13.01 15.44
CA PHE A 50 -13.23 -12.27 14.94
C PHE A 50 -13.66 -11.18 13.94
N GLN A 51 -14.54 -11.52 13.00
CA GLN A 51 -15.02 -10.56 12.00
C GLN A 51 -15.81 -9.42 12.62
N ALA A 52 -16.63 -9.68 13.65
CA ALA A 52 -17.36 -8.66 14.39
C ALA A 52 -16.40 -7.73 15.15
N GLU A 53 -15.43 -8.27 15.91
CA GLU A 53 -14.44 -7.46 16.63
C GLU A 53 -13.62 -6.58 15.68
N LEU A 54 -13.21 -7.13 14.54
CA LEU A 54 -12.50 -6.34 13.51
C LEU A 54 -13.40 -5.24 12.92
N ALA A 55 -14.66 -5.55 12.62
CA ALA A 55 -15.62 -4.57 12.09
C ALA A 55 -15.88 -3.42 13.08
N ASP A 56 -16.02 -3.72 14.36
CA ASP A 56 -16.20 -2.72 15.41
C ASP A 56 -14.97 -1.81 15.54
N LEU A 57 -13.76 -2.39 15.53
CA LEU A 57 -12.51 -1.60 15.55
C LEU A 57 -12.34 -0.76 14.29
N LEU A 58 -12.67 -1.29 13.12
CA LEU A 58 -12.62 -0.53 11.88
C LEU A 58 -13.59 0.66 11.92
N LYS A 59 -14.80 0.48 12.49
CA LYS A 59 -15.81 1.50 12.58
C LYS A 59 -15.49 2.52 13.68
N ASP A 60 -15.35 2.07 14.91
CA ASP A 60 -15.38 2.95 16.08
C ASP A 60 -13.97 3.48 16.45
N TYR A 61 -12.92 2.75 16.09
CA TYR A 61 -11.54 3.17 16.33
C TYR A 61 -10.83 3.74 15.11
N ALA A 62 -10.93 3.06 13.94
CA ALA A 62 -10.29 3.56 12.73
C ALA A 62 -11.10 4.66 12.02
N GLY A 63 -12.42 4.74 12.22
CA GLY A 63 -13.27 5.78 11.64
C GLY A 63 -13.84 5.43 10.27
N ARG A 64 -14.08 4.13 9.99
CA ARG A 64 -14.74 3.69 8.75
C ARG A 64 -16.28 3.78 8.84
N PRO A 65 -17.00 3.91 7.69
CA PRO A 65 -16.48 4.06 6.33
C PRO A 65 -15.85 5.42 6.08
N THR A 66 -14.75 5.46 5.29
CA THR A 66 -14.18 6.74 4.86
C THR A 66 -15.04 7.38 3.76
N PRO A 67 -15.14 8.72 3.70
CA PRO A 67 -15.92 9.38 2.66
C PRO A 67 -15.36 9.17 1.25
N LEU A 68 -16.26 9.10 0.27
CA LEU A 68 -15.94 9.33 -1.14
C LEU A 68 -16.32 10.78 -1.47
N TYR A 69 -15.32 11.66 -1.52
CA TYR A 69 -15.48 13.12 -1.65
C TYR A 69 -15.42 13.54 -3.11
N PHE A 70 -16.41 14.32 -3.58
CA PHE A 70 -16.36 14.94 -4.91
C PHE A 70 -15.48 16.18 -4.88
N ALA A 71 -14.33 16.13 -5.56
CA ALA A 71 -13.40 17.25 -5.69
C ALA A 71 -13.92 18.27 -6.71
N LYS A 72 -14.92 19.05 -6.30
CA LYS A 72 -15.70 19.93 -7.19
C LYS A 72 -14.84 20.99 -7.86
N ARG A 73 -14.07 21.75 -7.07
CA ARG A 73 -13.27 22.87 -7.62
C ARG A 73 -12.15 22.35 -8.53
N LEU A 74 -11.54 21.23 -8.17
CA LEU A 74 -10.53 20.58 -8.98
C LEU A 74 -11.12 20.10 -10.31
N THR A 75 -12.29 19.47 -10.26
CA THR A 75 -13.04 19.03 -11.46
C THR A 75 -13.38 20.20 -12.38
N GLU A 76 -13.91 21.28 -11.82
CA GLU A 76 -14.26 22.50 -12.57
C GLU A 76 -13.02 23.16 -13.20
N GLN A 77 -11.90 23.20 -12.49
CA GLN A 77 -10.66 23.79 -12.97
C GLN A 77 -10.02 23.02 -14.13
N LEU A 78 -10.10 21.68 -14.09
CA LEU A 78 -9.51 20.82 -15.12
C LEU A 78 -10.41 20.66 -16.34
N GLY A 79 -11.73 20.73 -16.16
CA GLY A 79 -12.69 20.26 -17.17
C GLY A 79 -12.61 18.74 -17.32
N GLY A 80 -13.45 18.16 -18.20
CA GLY A 80 -13.45 16.71 -18.44
C GLY A 80 -14.06 15.89 -17.31
N ALA A 81 -13.41 14.81 -16.90
CA ALA A 81 -13.98 13.85 -15.95
C ALA A 81 -14.20 14.40 -14.55
N LYS A 82 -15.26 13.92 -13.87
CA LYS A 82 -15.49 14.13 -12.44
C LYS A 82 -14.43 13.41 -11.62
N ILE A 83 -13.87 14.07 -10.61
CA ILE A 83 -12.86 13.51 -9.72
C ILE A 83 -13.46 13.27 -8.34
N TYR A 84 -13.43 12.02 -7.90
CA TYR A 84 -13.80 11.61 -6.55
C TYR A 84 -12.56 11.12 -5.80
N LEU A 85 -12.42 11.53 -4.54
CA LEU A 85 -11.33 11.12 -3.66
C LEU A 85 -11.85 10.17 -2.59
N LYS A 86 -11.34 8.95 -2.54
CA LYS A 86 -11.57 8.02 -1.43
C LYS A 86 -10.63 8.42 -0.29
N ARG A 87 -11.18 8.94 0.79
CA ARG A 87 -10.49 9.68 1.84
C ARG A 87 -9.89 8.77 2.92
N GLU A 88 -8.97 7.86 2.54
CA GLU A 88 -8.24 7.03 3.51
C GLU A 88 -7.26 7.83 4.39
N ASP A 89 -6.96 9.07 4.01
CA ASP A 89 -6.22 10.05 4.78
C ASP A 89 -6.94 10.52 6.07
N LEU A 90 -8.25 10.32 6.16
CA LEU A 90 -9.07 10.65 7.34
C LEU A 90 -9.11 9.55 8.39
N LEU A 91 -8.58 8.37 8.10
CA LEU A 91 -8.50 7.30 9.08
C LEU A 91 -7.63 7.67 10.28
N HIS A 92 -7.91 7.06 11.41
CA HIS A 92 -7.00 7.09 12.55
C HIS A 92 -5.59 6.70 12.10
N THR A 93 -4.56 7.38 12.58
CA THR A 93 -3.16 7.39 12.13
C THR A 93 -2.88 8.14 10.82
N GLY A 94 -3.91 8.55 10.07
CA GLY A 94 -3.79 9.40 8.89
C GLY A 94 -3.46 8.67 7.58
N ALA A 95 -3.66 7.34 7.53
CA ALA A 95 -3.44 6.54 6.33
C ALA A 95 -4.16 5.19 6.38
N HIS A 96 -4.30 4.55 5.22
CA HIS A 96 -4.92 3.22 5.04
C HIS A 96 -4.28 2.08 5.86
N LYS A 97 -3.04 2.23 6.30
CA LYS A 97 -2.25 1.18 6.99
C LYS A 97 -2.93 0.62 8.25
N ILE A 98 -3.75 1.42 8.93
CA ILE A 98 -4.47 1.00 10.13
C ILE A 98 -5.42 -0.18 9.86
N ASN A 99 -6.01 -0.28 8.66
CA ASN A 99 -6.90 -1.37 8.28
C ASN A 99 -6.23 -2.74 8.44
N ASN A 100 -5.05 -2.85 7.84
CA ASN A 100 -4.24 -4.06 7.90
C ASN A 100 -3.64 -4.29 9.29
N ALA A 101 -3.17 -3.24 9.95
CA ALA A 101 -2.57 -3.35 11.27
C ALA A 101 -3.57 -3.88 12.31
N LEU A 102 -4.83 -3.43 12.29
CA LEU A 102 -5.89 -3.95 13.15
C LEU A 102 -6.16 -5.43 12.88
N GLY A 103 -6.31 -5.84 11.61
CA GLY A 103 -6.54 -7.23 11.25
C GLY A 103 -5.42 -8.15 11.69
N GLN A 104 -4.17 -7.79 11.40
CA GLN A 104 -3.00 -8.57 11.79
C GLN A 104 -2.75 -8.54 13.31
N GLY A 105 -2.99 -7.40 13.98
CA GLY A 105 -2.85 -7.30 15.43
C GLY A 105 -3.83 -8.20 16.18
N LEU A 106 -5.10 -8.22 15.76
CA LEU A 106 -6.10 -9.16 16.31
C LEU A 106 -5.72 -10.62 16.05
N LEU A 107 -5.23 -10.93 14.83
CA LEU A 107 -4.77 -12.26 14.49
C LEU A 107 -3.58 -12.69 15.36
N ALA A 108 -2.60 -11.82 15.56
CA ALA A 108 -1.46 -12.08 16.43
C ALA A 108 -1.88 -12.35 17.88
N LYS A 109 -2.83 -11.56 18.40
CA LYS A 109 -3.42 -11.76 19.75
C LYS A 109 -4.13 -13.12 19.84
N ARG A 110 -4.92 -13.50 18.82
CA ARG A 110 -5.57 -14.82 18.73
C ARG A 110 -4.56 -15.97 18.73
N MET A 111 -3.44 -15.80 18.01
CA MET A 111 -2.34 -16.77 17.99
C MET A 111 -1.52 -16.81 19.30
N GLY A 112 -1.87 -16.01 20.30
CA GLY A 112 -1.14 -15.94 21.57
C GLY A 112 0.26 -15.32 21.49
N LYS A 113 0.57 -14.64 20.40
CA LYS A 113 1.85 -13.92 20.24
C LYS A 113 1.85 -12.67 21.11
N LYS A 114 2.91 -12.44 21.85
CA LYS A 114 3.04 -11.32 22.79
C LYS A 114 3.88 -10.16 22.24
N ARG A 115 4.72 -10.45 21.28
CA ARG A 115 5.65 -9.50 20.66
C ARG A 115 5.35 -9.37 19.18
N ILE A 116 5.25 -8.13 18.73
CA ILE A 116 5.08 -7.77 17.32
C ILE A 116 6.35 -7.11 16.82
N ILE A 117 6.80 -7.51 15.65
CA ILE A 117 7.81 -6.77 14.89
C ILE A 117 7.23 -6.26 13.59
N ALA A 118 7.71 -5.13 13.14
CA ALA A 118 7.36 -4.56 11.84
C ALA A 118 8.56 -3.82 11.25
N GLU A 119 8.51 -3.61 9.95
CA GLU A 119 9.38 -2.69 9.22
C GLU A 119 8.63 -1.45 8.79
N THR A 120 9.35 -0.36 8.52
CA THR A 120 8.74 0.84 7.94
C THR A 120 9.75 1.69 7.18
N GLY A 121 9.32 2.34 6.07
CA GLY A 121 10.06 3.36 5.35
C GLY A 121 9.52 4.76 5.68
N ALA A 122 8.37 5.14 5.13
CA ALA A 122 7.71 6.42 5.43
C ALA A 122 7.20 6.56 6.89
N GLY A 123 7.33 5.52 7.71
CA GLY A 123 6.89 5.52 9.09
C GLY A 123 5.40 5.22 9.30
N GLN A 124 4.55 5.31 8.28
CA GLN A 124 3.11 5.15 8.45
C GLN A 124 2.70 3.74 8.87
N HIS A 125 3.38 2.71 8.36
CA HIS A 125 3.13 1.35 8.80
C HIS A 125 3.60 1.13 10.25
N GLY A 126 4.77 1.65 10.60
CA GLY A 126 5.28 1.60 11.96
C GLY A 126 4.36 2.29 12.96
N VAL A 127 3.85 3.49 12.63
CA VAL A 127 2.86 4.20 13.46
C VAL A 127 1.57 3.39 13.61
N ALA A 128 1.03 2.82 12.53
CA ALA A 128 -0.17 1.99 12.60
C ALA A 128 0.05 0.73 13.46
N THR A 129 1.21 0.07 13.32
CA THR A 129 1.58 -1.10 14.13
C THR A 129 1.73 -0.73 15.60
N ALA A 130 2.49 0.34 15.92
CA ALA A 130 2.64 0.83 17.30
C ALA A 130 1.31 1.19 17.93
N THR A 131 0.41 1.84 17.17
CA THR A 131 -0.95 2.19 17.60
C THR A 131 -1.75 0.95 17.99
N VAL A 132 -1.75 -0.07 17.13
CA VAL A 132 -2.49 -1.32 17.39
C VAL A 132 -1.88 -2.11 18.53
N CYS A 133 -0.54 -2.14 18.65
CA CYS A 133 0.13 -2.79 19.77
C CYS A 133 -0.21 -2.11 21.10
N ALA A 134 -0.24 -0.78 21.15
CA ALA A 134 -0.68 -0.03 22.32
C ALA A 134 -2.14 -0.36 22.68
N LEU A 135 -3.04 -0.39 21.68
CA LEU A 135 -4.45 -0.73 21.88
C LEU A 135 -4.66 -2.14 22.44
N LEU A 136 -3.89 -3.12 21.94
CA LEU A 136 -4.07 -4.54 22.25
C LEU A 136 -3.17 -5.04 23.40
N GLY A 137 -2.32 -4.18 23.98
CA GLY A 137 -1.37 -4.53 25.03
C GLY A 137 -0.25 -5.47 24.57
N LEU A 138 0.25 -5.28 23.35
CA LEU A 138 1.31 -6.10 22.74
C LEU A 138 2.65 -5.35 22.75
N GLU A 139 3.74 -6.06 22.95
CA GLU A 139 5.08 -5.52 22.80
C GLU A 139 5.36 -5.21 21.32
N CYS A 140 5.96 -4.05 21.04
CA CYS A 140 6.18 -3.58 19.67
C CYS A 140 7.63 -3.19 19.42
N VAL A 141 8.24 -3.77 18.36
CA VAL A 141 9.54 -3.36 17.84
C VAL A 141 9.39 -3.01 16.36
N VAL A 142 9.84 -1.82 15.96
CA VAL A 142 9.78 -1.34 14.57
C VAL A 142 11.18 -1.11 14.05
N TYR A 143 11.52 -1.78 12.94
CA TYR A 143 12.77 -1.59 12.21
C TYR A 143 12.59 -0.50 11.16
N MET A 144 13.54 0.45 11.12
CA MET A 144 13.53 1.56 10.18
C MET A 144 14.94 1.92 9.77
N GLY A 145 15.19 2.14 8.48
CA GLY A 145 16.51 2.57 8.02
C GLY A 145 16.89 3.96 8.54
N ASP A 146 18.15 4.19 8.88
CA ASP A 146 18.59 5.46 9.46
C ASP A 146 18.28 6.67 8.57
N VAL A 147 18.38 6.50 7.23
CA VAL A 147 18.02 7.55 6.25
C VAL A 147 16.52 7.85 6.30
N ASP A 148 15.69 6.83 6.44
CA ASP A 148 14.24 7.00 6.54
C ASP A 148 13.85 7.58 7.91
N MET A 149 14.55 7.24 8.98
CA MET A 149 14.33 7.82 10.32
C MET A 149 14.57 9.34 10.31
N GLU A 150 15.62 9.80 9.64
CA GLU A 150 15.92 11.23 9.49
C GLU A 150 14.85 11.94 8.66
N ARG A 151 14.42 11.35 7.52
CA ARG A 151 13.38 11.92 6.65
C ARG A 151 12.02 12.01 7.32
N GLN A 152 11.72 11.11 8.26
CA GLN A 152 10.39 10.90 8.85
C GLN A 152 10.43 10.94 10.39
N GLU A 153 11.23 11.82 10.96
CA GLU A 153 11.44 11.97 12.40
C GLU A 153 10.13 12.07 13.20
N LEU A 154 9.13 12.77 12.66
CA LEU A 154 7.83 12.94 13.30
C LEU A 154 7.11 11.60 13.53
N ASN A 155 7.24 10.67 12.59
CA ASN A 155 6.67 9.33 12.75
C ASN A 155 7.49 8.48 13.73
N VAL A 156 8.81 8.66 13.80
CA VAL A 156 9.66 8.02 14.82
C VAL A 156 9.23 8.46 16.23
N LEU A 157 9.00 9.76 16.43
CA LEU A 157 8.50 10.29 17.71
C LEU A 157 7.12 9.72 18.07
N ARG A 158 6.20 9.64 17.09
CA ARG A 158 4.87 9.03 17.31
C ARG A 158 4.98 7.57 17.74
N MET A 159 5.80 6.75 17.08
CA MET A 159 5.99 5.34 17.44
C MET A 159 6.54 5.19 18.84
N ARG A 160 7.54 5.97 19.22
CA ARG A 160 8.12 5.97 20.58
C ARG A 160 7.10 6.40 21.63
N LEU A 161 6.30 7.44 21.36
CA LEU A 161 5.24 7.90 22.26
C LEU A 161 4.15 6.84 22.48
N LEU A 162 3.88 6.02 21.46
CA LEU A 162 2.96 4.88 21.53
C LEU A 162 3.56 3.65 22.22
N GLY A 163 4.78 3.75 22.72
CA GLY A 163 5.46 2.68 23.48
C GLY A 163 6.23 1.68 22.62
N ALA A 164 6.38 1.92 21.32
CA ALA A 164 7.17 1.04 20.47
C ALA A 164 8.67 1.34 20.59
N GLU A 165 9.48 0.27 20.61
CA GLU A 165 10.93 0.38 20.39
C GLU A 165 11.19 0.58 18.89
N VAL A 166 11.83 1.69 18.50
CA VAL A 166 12.24 1.94 17.12
C VAL A 166 13.72 1.67 16.98
N ARG A 167 14.07 0.64 16.20
CA ARG A 167 15.45 0.21 15.93
C ARG A 167 15.93 0.73 14.59
N GLY A 168 16.97 1.55 14.62
CA GLY A 168 17.66 2.05 13.42
C GLY A 168 18.44 0.93 12.73
N VAL A 169 18.40 0.91 11.39
CA VAL A 169 19.18 0.00 10.56
C VAL A 169 20.20 0.80 9.78
N SER A 170 21.49 0.63 10.15
CA SER A 170 22.63 1.35 9.59
C SER A 170 23.37 0.60 8.49
N SER A 171 22.97 -0.64 8.17
CA SER A 171 23.55 -1.46 7.10
C SER A 171 22.90 -1.19 5.73
N GLY A 172 23.60 -1.54 4.66
CA GLY A 172 23.11 -1.45 3.29
C GLY A 172 22.79 -0.02 2.85
N SER A 173 21.66 0.18 2.19
CA SER A 173 21.14 1.49 1.77
C SER A 173 20.55 2.32 2.91
N LYS A 174 20.40 1.74 4.10
CA LYS A 174 19.78 2.34 5.28
C LYS A 174 18.35 2.82 5.04
N THR A 175 17.60 2.07 4.21
CA THR A 175 16.22 2.36 3.82
C THR A 175 15.30 1.17 4.09
N LEU A 176 14.04 1.24 3.66
CA LEU A 176 13.01 0.20 3.85
C LEU A 176 13.49 -1.21 3.49
N LYS A 177 14.28 -1.39 2.42
CA LYS A 177 14.79 -2.71 1.99
C LYS A 177 15.59 -3.37 3.11
N ASP A 178 16.49 -2.64 3.75
CA ASP A 178 17.36 -3.17 4.80
C ASP A 178 16.59 -3.34 6.11
N ALA A 179 15.62 -2.46 6.40
CA ALA A 179 14.70 -2.61 7.52
C ALA A 179 13.89 -3.92 7.45
N ILE A 180 13.37 -4.28 6.26
CA ILE A 180 12.68 -5.55 6.03
C ILE A 180 13.63 -6.73 6.29
N SER A 181 14.86 -6.65 5.76
CA SER A 181 15.84 -7.73 5.94
C SER A 181 16.20 -7.94 7.41
N GLU A 182 16.30 -6.87 8.19
CA GLU A 182 16.58 -6.96 9.63
C GLU A 182 15.38 -7.49 10.42
N ALA A 183 14.17 -7.03 10.12
CA ALA A 183 12.94 -7.57 10.70
C ALA A 183 12.80 -9.09 10.43
N MET A 184 13.13 -9.53 9.22
CA MET A 184 13.13 -10.96 8.88
C MET A 184 14.17 -11.77 9.67
N ARG A 185 15.37 -11.22 9.93
CA ARG A 185 16.39 -11.89 10.78
C ARG A 185 15.90 -12.04 12.22
N ASP A 186 15.30 -11.00 12.78
CA ASP A 186 14.69 -11.05 14.11
C ASP A 186 13.56 -12.10 14.13
N TRP A 187 12.71 -12.11 13.12
CA TRP A 187 11.60 -13.08 13.07
C TRP A 187 12.07 -14.51 13.03
N VAL A 188 13.06 -14.85 12.19
CA VAL A 188 13.66 -16.20 12.14
C VAL A 188 14.17 -16.62 13.52
N THR A 189 14.81 -15.71 14.25
CA THR A 189 15.39 -15.97 15.57
C THR A 189 14.33 -16.17 16.65
N ASN A 190 13.22 -15.42 16.60
CA ASN A 190 12.22 -15.31 17.67
C ASN A 190 10.82 -15.81 17.25
N VAL A 191 10.72 -16.65 16.24
CA VAL A 191 9.47 -17.02 15.55
C VAL A 191 8.36 -17.56 16.46
N ARG A 192 8.73 -18.25 17.57
CA ARG A 192 7.76 -18.87 18.47
C ARG A 192 6.90 -17.84 19.23
N THR A 193 7.48 -16.73 19.63
CA THR A 193 6.85 -15.71 20.50
C THR A 193 6.50 -14.44 19.76
N THR A 194 7.03 -14.26 18.55
CA THR A 194 6.99 -13.03 17.78
C THR A 194 6.13 -13.21 16.53
N TYR A 195 5.26 -12.23 16.28
CA TYR A 195 4.52 -12.09 15.05
C TYR A 195 5.16 -11.00 14.18
N TYR A 196 5.40 -11.30 12.92
CA TYR A 196 5.83 -10.30 11.95
C TYR A 196 4.62 -9.66 11.31
N LEU A 197 4.33 -8.39 11.65
CA LEU A 197 3.22 -7.62 11.11
C LEU A 197 3.69 -6.91 9.85
N LEU A 198 3.45 -7.52 8.69
CA LEU A 198 3.93 -7.02 7.40
C LEU A 198 3.02 -5.94 6.84
N GLY A 199 3.63 -4.84 6.38
CA GLY A 199 2.93 -3.59 6.05
C GLY A 199 2.39 -3.48 4.63
N SER A 200 2.65 -4.44 3.76
CA SER A 200 2.23 -4.35 2.37
C SER A 200 1.78 -5.70 1.78
N ALA A 201 1.13 -5.65 0.60
CA ALA A 201 0.61 -6.83 -0.10
C ALA A 201 1.74 -7.57 -0.87
N LEU A 202 2.86 -7.80 -0.20
CA LEU A 202 4.05 -8.48 -0.71
C LEU A 202 4.57 -9.47 0.33
N GLY A 203 5.72 -10.10 0.08
CA GLY A 203 6.28 -11.11 0.96
C GLY A 203 5.75 -12.52 0.66
N ALA A 204 6.13 -13.48 1.51
CA ALA A 204 5.71 -14.88 1.36
C ALA A 204 4.21 -15.04 1.64
N HIS A 205 3.56 -15.99 0.94
CA HIS A 205 2.20 -16.37 1.30
C HIS A 205 2.12 -16.84 2.78
N PRO A 206 1.11 -16.40 3.58
CA PRO A 206 -0.18 -15.82 3.18
C PRO A 206 -0.23 -14.27 3.13
N TYR A 207 0.87 -13.56 3.37
CA TYR A 207 0.85 -12.10 3.53
C TYR A 207 0.18 -11.34 2.37
N PRO A 208 0.46 -11.60 1.07
CA PRO A 208 -0.18 -10.85 -0.01
C PRO A 208 -1.70 -10.94 0.03
N THR A 209 -2.24 -12.14 0.20
CA THR A 209 -3.68 -12.40 0.30
C THR A 209 -4.29 -11.76 1.54
N MET A 210 -3.65 -11.97 2.71
CA MET A 210 -4.12 -11.46 4.00
C MET A 210 -4.16 -9.91 4.02
N VAL A 211 -3.09 -9.26 3.57
CA VAL A 211 -3.01 -7.80 3.51
C VAL A 211 -4.04 -7.22 2.54
N ARG A 212 -4.23 -7.85 1.37
CA ARG A 212 -5.30 -7.49 0.43
C ARG A 212 -6.67 -7.55 1.10
N ASP A 213 -6.98 -8.66 1.75
CA ASP A 213 -8.29 -8.91 2.34
C ASP A 213 -8.61 -7.88 3.45
N PHE A 214 -7.63 -7.50 4.28
CA PHE A 214 -7.80 -6.45 5.28
C PHE A 214 -7.95 -5.04 4.67
N HIS A 215 -7.44 -4.80 3.46
CA HIS A 215 -7.63 -3.54 2.75
C HIS A 215 -8.85 -3.52 1.82
N ARG A 216 -9.49 -4.66 1.58
CA ARG A 216 -10.64 -4.80 0.67
C ARG A 216 -11.81 -3.87 1.05
N CYS A 217 -11.92 -3.46 2.30
CA CYS A 217 -12.90 -2.48 2.77
C CYS A 217 -12.86 -1.18 1.93
N ILE A 218 -11.69 -0.78 1.40
CA ILE A 218 -11.53 0.43 0.57
C ILE A 218 -12.39 0.35 -0.69
N SER A 219 -12.22 -0.69 -1.50
CA SER A 219 -12.97 -0.86 -2.74
C SER A 219 -14.43 -1.19 -2.52
N ARG A 220 -14.76 -1.98 -1.47
CA ARG A 220 -16.14 -2.30 -1.10
C ARG A 220 -16.94 -1.03 -0.83
N GLU A 221 -16.42 -0.16 0.03
CA GLU A 221 -17.05 1.14 0.33
C GLU A 221 -17.07 2.05 -0.89
N MET A 222 -15.96 2.17 -1.62
CA MET A 222 -15.87 3.01 -2.81
C MET A 222 -16.92 2.62 -3.86
N LYS A 223 -17.10 1.31 -4.11
CA LYS A 223 -18.06 0.78 -5.07
C LYS A 223 -19.50 1.10 -4.66
N GLN A 224 -19.84 0.89 -3.40
CA GLN A 224 -21.15 1.25 -2.87
C GLN A 224 -21.38 2.77 -2.96
N GLN A 225 -20.45 3.57 -2.46
CA GLN A 225 -20.59 5.02 -2.40
C GLN A 225 -20.68 5.68 -3.78
N ILE A 226 -19.97 5.17 -4.79
CA ILE A 226 -20.07 5.76 -6.15
C ILE A 226 -21.39 5.37 -6.82
N LEU A 227 -21.91 4.16 -6.58
CA LEU A 227 -23.24 3.77 -7.05
C LEU A 227 -24.35 4.60 -6.40
N GLU A 228 -24.24 4.92 -5.12
CA GLU A 228 -25.19 5.81 -4.42
C GLU A 228 -25.15 7.25 -4.96
N LYS A 229 -23.95 7.76 -5.32
CA LYS A 229 -23.77 9.14 -5.78
C LYS A 229 -24.05 9.35 -7.27
N GLU A 230 -23.70 8.40 -8.12
CA GLU A 230 -23.72 8.56 -9.58
C GLU A 230 -24.61 7.52 -10.29
N GLY A 231 -25.17 6.53 -9.58
CA GLY A 231 -25.99 5.45 -10.14
C GLY A 231 -25.23 4.48 -11.05
N ARG A 232 -23.89 4.58 -11.11
CA ARG A 232 -23.05 3.78 -12.01
C ARG A 232 -21.63 3.63 -11.49
N LEU A 233 -20.88 2.67 -12.05
CA LEU A 233 -19.48 2.45 -11.74
C LEU A 233 -18.57 3.57 -12.32
N PRO A 234 -17.38 3.79 -11.76
CA PRO A 234 -16.44 4.78 -12.26
C PRO A 234 -15.83 4.33 -13.61
N THR A 235 -15.37 5.29 -14.41
CA THR A 235 -14.57 5.04 -15.61
C THR A 235 -13.20 4.46 -15.23
N ALA A 236 -12.58 4.98 -14.15
CA ALA A 236 -11.31 4.46 -13.64
C ALA A 236 -11.20 4.58 -12.12
N VAL A 237 -10.48 3.63 -11.52
CA VAL A 237 -9.96 3.68 -10.15
C VAL A 237 -8.45 3.87 -10.23
N ILE A 238 -7.93 4.91 -9.55
CA ILE A 238 -6.52 5.31 -9.59
C ILE A 238 -5.94 5.21 -8.18
N ALA A 239 -4.80 4.55 -8.02
CA ALA A 239 -4.10 4.45 -6.75
C ALA A 239 -2.58 4.42 -6.93
N CYS A 240 -1.83 5.02 -6.01
CA CYS A 240 -0.37 4.94 -6.02
C CYS A 240 0.10 3.54 -5.63
N VAL A 241 1.27 3.13 -6.14
CA VAL A 241 1.79 1.77 -5.96
C VAL A 241 3.25 1.79 -5.49
N GLY A 242 3.45 1.56 -4.18
CA GLY A 242 4.72 1.11 -3.62
C GLY A 242 4.74 -0.43 -3.61
N GLY A 243 4.68 -1.07 -2.44
CA GLY A 243 4.40 -2.52 -2.37
C GLY A 243 2.97 -2.90 -2.78
N GLY A 244 2.06 -1.93 -2.92
CA GLY A 244 0.76 -2.07 -3.56
C GLY A 244 -0.44 -2.30 -2.64
N SER A 245 -0.30 -2.20 -1.30
CA SER A 245 -1.41 -2.52 -0.38
C SER A 245 -2.64 -1.63 -0.56
N ASN A 246 -2.46 -0.31 -0.68
CA ASN A 246 -3.59 0.59 -0.90
C ASN A 246 -4.24 0.37 -2.27
N ALA A 247 -3.44 0.13 -3.30
CA ALA A 247 -3.93 -0.06 -4.65
C ALA A 247 -4.72 -1.36 -4.80
N ILE A 248 -4.22 -2.49 -4.29
CA ILE A 248 -4.99 -3.73 -4.34
C ILE A 248 -6.27 -3.63 -3.51
N GLY A 249 -6.23 -2.94 -2.36
CA GLY A 249 -7.43 -2.64 -1.58
C GLY A 249 -8.46 -1.81 -2.34
N ALA A 250 -8.02 -0.83 -3.14
CA ALA A 250 -8.88 0.01 -3.97
C ALA A 250 -9.39 -0.71 -5.24
N PHE A 251 -8.62 -1.67 -5.77
CA PHE A 251 -8.93 -2.37 -7.03
C PHE A 251 -9.83 -3.60 -6.83
N TYR A 252 -9.71 -4.29 -5.72
CA TYR A 252 -10.17 -5.67 -5.56
C TYR A 252 -11.63 -5.90 -5.95
N GLU A 253 -12.56 -5.08 -5.49
CA GLU A 253 -13.99 -5.23 -5.81
C GLU A 253 -14.34 -4.83 -7.26
N PHE A 254 -13.39 -4.24 -7.99
CA PHE A 254 -13.55 -3.84 -9.39
C PHE A 254 -12.81 -4.76 -10.36
N ILE A 255 -12.05 -5.76 -9.86
CA ILE A 255 -11.29 -6.67 -10.73
C ILE A 255 -12.18 -7.37 -11.73
N ASN A 256 -13.39 -7.75 -11.32
CA ASN A 256 -14.36 -8.44 -12.17
C ASN A 256 -15.30 -7.50 -12.95
N ASP A 257 -15.07 -6.18 -12.91
CA ASP A 257 -15.81 -5.19 -13.68
C ASP A 257 -14.95 -4.69 -14.85
N PRO A 258 -14.94 -5.36 -16.02
CA PRO A 258 -13.99 -5.06 -17.10
C PRO A 258 -14.16 -3.66 -17.70
N GLN A 259 -15.31 -3.01 -17.51
CA GLN A 259 -15.58 -1.64 -17.92
C GLN A 259 -14.89 -0.59 -17.03
N VAL A 260 -14.39 -0.97 -15.85
CA VAL A 260 -13.67 -0.08 -14.94
C VAL A 260 -12.17 -0.26 -15.17
N ARG A 261 -11.49 0.80 -15.61
CA ARG A 261 -10.03 0.81 -15.71
C ARG A 261 -9.42 0.83 -14.30
N LEU A 262 -8.39 0.02 -14.07
CA LEU A 262 -7.60 0.02 -12.83
C LEU A 262 -6.23 0.58 -13.15
N ILE A 263 -5.86 1.71 -12.54
CA ILE A 263 -4.62 2.43 -12.87
C ILE A 263 -3.76 2.53 -11.64
N GLY A 264 -2.67 1.75 -11.62
CA GLY A 264 -1.62 1.81 -10.61
C GLY A 264 -0.56 2.84 -10.99
N VAL A 265 -0.21 3.73 -10.07
CA VAL A 265 0.74 4.80 -10.33
C VAL A 265 2.00 4.59 -9.52
N GLU A 266 3.11 4.26 -10.19
CA GLU A 266 4.42 4.05 -9.61
C GLU A 266 5.21 5.38 -9.50
N ALA A 267 6.25 5.40 -8.66
CA ALA A 267 7.14 6.55 -8.59
C ALA A 267 8.13 6.58 -9.77
N GLY A 268 7.97 7.56 -10.63
CA GLY A 268 8.87 7.85 -11.75
C GLY A 268 10.17 8.51 -11.33
N GLY A 269 10.26 9.00 -10.10
CA GLY A 269 11.46 9.59 -9.50
C GLY A 269 12.00 10.81 -10.25
N CYS A 270 13.32 10.91 -10.35
CA CYS A 270 14.02 12.03 -10.99
C CYS A 270 14.66 11.69 -12.33
N GLY A 271 14.49 10.45 -12.83
CA GLY A 271 15.08 10.01 -14.10
C GLY A 271 14.67 8.59 -14.49
N THR A 272 15.24 8.07 -15.58
CA THR A 272 14.87 6.77 -16.16
C THR A 272 15.90 5.65 -15.92
N ALA A 273 17.06 5.97 -15.40
CA ALA A 273 18.09 4.98 -15.09
C ALA A 273 17.79 4.27 -13.77
N LEU A 274 18.28 3.04 -13.60
CA LEU A 274 18.25 2.33 -12.32
C LEU A 274 18.85 3.22 -11.22
N GLY A 275 18.19 3.23 -10.04
CA GLY A 275 18.57 4.11 -8.95
C GLY A 275 17.89 5.49 -8.97
N GLN A 276 17.25 5.89 -10.06
CA GLN A 276 16.58 7.19 -10.21
C GLN A 276 15.07 7.13 -10.15
N HIS A 277 14.47 5.94 -10.08
CA HIS A 277 13.02 5.72 -9.99
C HIS A 277 12.69 4.46 -9.20
N ALA A 278 11.41 4.25 -8.92
CA ALA A 278 10.87 3.01 -8.36
C ALA A 278 9.67 2.49 -9.21
N ALA A 279 9.80 2.58 -10.54
CA ALA A 279 8.81 2.09 -11.49
C ALA A 279 9.19 0.67 -11.95
N ARG A 280 8.63 -0.36 -11.27
CA ARG A 280 8.99 -1.77 -11.48
C ARG A 280 8.51 -2.31 -12.82
N PHE A 281 7.35 -1.90 -13.30
CA PHE A 281 6.83 -2.36 -14.60
C PHE A 281 7.47 -1.68 -15.80
N LYS A 282 8.20 -0.60 -15.57
CA LYS A 282 8.93 0.09 -16.65
C LYS A 282 10.39 -0.38 -16.79
N GLY A 283 11.02 -0.78 -15.68
CA GLY A 283 12.46 -1.08 -15.67
C GLY A 283 12.82 -2.33 -14.86
N GLY A 284 11.84 -3.09 -14.37
CA GLY A 284 12.07 -4.31 -13.61
C GLY A 284 11.78 -5.57 -14.40
N GLU A 285 12.25 -6.69 -13.86
CA GLU A 285 12.03 -8.03 -14.38
C GLU A 285 11.50 -8.95 -13.29
N PRO A 286 10.86 -10.09 -13.64
CA PRO A 286 10.46 -11.09 -12.65
C PRO A 286 11.67 -11.63 -11.87
N GLY A 287 11.57 -11.59 -10.54
CA GLY A 287 12.61 -12.06 -9.62
C GLY A 287 12.07 -12.34 -8.23
N VAL A 288 12.94 -12.81 -7.34
CA VAL A 288 12.61 -13.09 -5.94
C VAL A 288 13.17 -12.00 -5.05
N LEU A 289 12.30 -11.39 -4.24
CA LEU A 289 12.73 -10.47 -3.18
C LEU A 289 11.90 -10.73 -1.92
N GLN A 290 12.57 -10.87 -0.77
CA GLN A 290 11.96 -10.92 0.57
C GLN A 290 10.75 -11.85 0.67
N GLY A 291 10.88 -13.04 0.10
CA GLY A 291 9.93 -14.14 0.26
C GLY A 291 8.89 -14.31 -0.85
N THR A 292 8.88 -13.46 -1.86
CA THR A 292 7.93 -13.55 -2.97
C THR A 292 8.60 -13.48 -4.35
N TYR A 293 8.00 -14.11 -5.35
CA TYR A 293 8.34 -13.95 -6.75
C TYR A 293 7.39 -12.91 -7.37
N SER A 294 7.96 -11.83 -7.90
CA SER A 294 7.23 -10.71 -8.49
C SER A 294 8.15 -9.88 -9.40
N TYR A 295 7.72 -8.72 -9.89
CA TYR A 295 8.63 -7.79 -10.56
C TYR A 295 9.56 -7.12 -9.56
N VAL A 296 10.86 -7.00 -9.95
CA VAL A 296 11.93 -6.44 -9.12
C VAL A 296 12.84 -5.57 -9.98
N LEU A 297 13.24 -4.41 -9.46
CA LEU A 297 14.32 -3.63 -10.03
C LEU A 297 15.65 -4.25 -9.61
N GLN A 298 16.40 -4.78 -10.56
CA GLN A 298 17.67 -5.47 -10.34
C GLN A 298 18.66 -5.16 -11.48
N ASP A 299 19.94 -5.30 -11.17
CA ASP A 299 21.00 -5.17 -12.17
C ASP A 299 21.20 -6.45 -12.98
N GLU A 300 22.15 -6.43 -13.92
CA GLU A 300 22.51 -7.56 -14.77
C GLU A 300 23.01 -8.81 -14.01
N ASN A 301 23.46 -8.64 -12.77
CA ASN A 301 23.89 -9.71 -11.88
C ASN A 301 22.76 -10.21 -10.92
N GLY A 302 21.54 -9.70 -11.08
CA GLY A 302 20.40 -10.02 -10.23
C GLY A 302 20.46 -9.35 -8.85
N GLN A 303 21.33 -8.36 -8.64
CA GLN A 303 21.38 -7.60 -7.41
C GLN A 303 20.27 -6.54 -7.39
N ILE A 304 19.61 -6.40 -6.23
CA ILE A 304 18.54 -5.43 -6.07
C ILE A 304 19.08 -4.02 -6.25
N ALA A 305 18.54 -3.32 -7.23
CA ALA A 305 18.94 -1.95 -7.53
C ALA A 305 18.51 -0.99 -6.40
N LEU A 306 19.24 0.10 -6.25
CA LEU A 306 18.77 1.25 -5.51
C LEU A 306 17.56 1.84 -6.22
N THR A 307 16.69 2.48 -5.45
CA THR A 307 15.49 3.16 -5.96
C THR A 307 15.51 4.62 -5.52
N HIS A 308 14.67 5.44 -6.14
CA HIS A 308 14.47 6.82 -5.74
C HIS A 308 13.01 7.23 -5.90
N SER A 309 12.52 7.97 -4.93
CA SER A 309 11.27 8.70 -4.95
C SER A 309 11.32 9.82 -3.91
N VAL A 310 10.71 10.98 -4.22
CA VAL A 310 10.43 12.02 -3.23
C VAL A 310 9.55 11.50 -2.09
N SER A 311 8.79 10.44 -2.36
CA SER A 311 7.93 9.73 -1.42
C SER A 311 8.62 8.47 -0.89
N ALA A 312 9.00 8.47 0.39
CA ALA A 312 9.64 7.30 1.02
C ALA A 312 8.75 6.04 0.99
N GLY A 313 7.42 6.16 0.97
CA GLY A 313 6.50 5.02 0.92
C GLY A 313 6.37 4.35 -0.44
N LEU A 314 6.87 4.99 -1.52
CA LEU A 314 6.94 4.41 -2.87
C LEU A 314 8.36 3.99 -3.26
N ASP A 315 9.35 4.31 -2.44
CA ASP A 315 10.77 4.05 -2.68
C ASP A 315 11.13 2.59 -2.32
N TYR A 316 10.74 1.67 -3.22
CA TYR A 316 10.93 0.24 -3.01
C TYR A 316 11.06 -0.52 -4.33
N ALA A 317 12.01 -1.48 -4.38
CA ALA A 317 12.43 -2.15 -5.60
C ALA A 317 11.48 -3.27 -6.09
N SER A 318 10.47 -3.67 -5.33
CA SER A 318 9.54 -4.74 -5.73
C SER A 318 8.08 -4.32 -5.60
N ILE A 319 7.17 -5.21 -6.01
CA ILE A 319 5.72 -4.97 -6.01
C ILE A 319 4.98 -6.25 -5.59
N GLY A 320 3.76 -6.11 -5.11
CA GLY A 320 2.91 -7.25 -4.73
C GLY A 320 2.67 -8.21 -5.91
N PRO A 321 2.68 -9.53 -5.68
CA PRO A 321 2.56 -10.51 -6.76
C PRO A 321 1.19 -10.49 -7.44
N GLU A 322 0.13 -10.06 -6.77
CA GLU A 322 -1.18 -9.89 -7.39
C GLU A 322 -1.19 -8.73 -8.39
N HIS A 323 -0.43 -7.64 -8.12
CA HIS A 323 -0.22 -6.57 -9.08
C HIS A 323 0.54 -7.04 -10.33
N ALA A 324 1.55 -7.89 -10.15
CA ALA A 324 2.28 -8.50 -11.27
C ALA A 324 1.34 -9.32 -12.17
N ALA A 325 0.47 -10.13 -11.57
CA ALA A 325 -0.52 -10.91 -12.31
C ALA A 325 -1.57 -10.03 -13.01
N LEU A 326 -2.03 -8.95 -12.36
CA LEU A 326 -2.98 -8.00 -12.95
C LEU A 326 -2.36 -7.22 -14.12
N HIS A 327 -1.07 -6.90 -14.04
CA HIS A 327 -0.31 -6.30 -15.13
C HIS A 327 -0.23 -7.23 -16.33
N ASP A 328 0.28 -8.46 -16.13
CA ASP A 328 0.52 -9.41 -17.21
C ASP A 328 -0.76 -9.89 -17.90
N SER A 329 -1.87 -9.97 -17.14
CA SER A 329 -3.18 -10.26 -17.71
C SER A 329 -3.82 -9.08 -18.45
N GLY A 330 -3.23 -7.89 -18.39
CA GLY A 330 -3.81 -6.67 -18.94
C GLY A 330 -5.05 -6.18 -18.16
N ARG A 331 -5.31 -6.72 -16.95
CA ARG A 331 -6.47 -6.29 -16.15
C ARG A 331 -6.25 -4.93 -15.49
N ALA A 332 -5.04 -4.62 -15.12
CA ALA A 332 -4.68 -3.31 -14.59
C ALA A 332 -3.54 -2.68 -15.41
N GLU A 333 -3.66 -1.37 -15.59
CA GLU A 333 -2.66 -0.52 -16.22
C GLU A 333 -1.71 0.02 -15.15
N TYR A 334 -0.42 0.12 -15.47
CA TYR A 334 0.53 0.75 -14.56
C TYR A 334 1.26 1.87 -15.28
N THR A 335 1.20 3.05 -14.67
CA THR A 335 1.86 4.28 -15.13
C THR A 335 2.88 4.74 -14.10
N SER A 336 3.63 5.78 -14.40
CA SER A 336 4.51 6.41 -13.43
C SER A 336 4.39 7.93 -13.52
N GLN A 337 4.49 8.59 -12.37
CA GLN A 337 4.60 10.05 -12.27
C GLN A 337 5.92 10.39 -11.59
N ASP A 338 6.61 11.43 -12.07
CA ASP A 338 7.87 11.88 -11.51
C ASP A 338 7.66 12.72 -10.24
N ASP A 339 8.77 13.03 -9.57
CA ASP A 339 8.77 13.80 -8.33
C ASP A 339 8.16 15.21 -8.53
N ALA A 340 8.42 15.85 -9.67
CA ALA A 340 7.90 17.18 -9.96
C ALA A 340 6.37 17.17 -10.14
N ALA A 341 5.83 16.18 -10.84
CA ALA A 341 4.39 16.00 -11.00
C ALA A 341 3.70 15.70 -9.67
N ALA A 342 4.31 14.89 -8.81
CA ALA A 342 3.80 14.61 -7.48
C ALA A 342 3.76 15.87 -6.61
N LEU A 343 4.81 16.68 -6.61
CA LEU A 343 4.86 17.96 -5.87
C LEU A 343 3.81 18.96 -6.39
N ASP A 344 3.65 19.10 -7.72
CA ASP A 344 2.60 19.94 -8.32
C ASP A 344 1.20 19.48 -7.90
N ALA A 345 0.97 18.17 -7.87
CA ALA A 345 -0.30 17.60 -7.43
C ALA A 345 -0.64 17.91 -5.97
N VAL A 346 0.36 17.90 -5.07
CA VAL A 346 0.16 18.36 -3.68
C VAL A 346 -0.32 19.82 -3.66
N VAL A 347 0.39 20.70 -4.37
CA VAL A 347 0.07 22.13 -4.41
C VAL A 347 -1.31 22.39 -5.00
N ARG A 348 -1.64 21.73 -6.10
CA ARG A 348 -2.95 21.87 -6.76
C ARG A 348 -4.09 21.41 -5.85
N LEU A 349 -3.99 20.20 -5.29
CA LEU A 349 -5.04 19.67 -4.41
C LEU A 349 -5.20 20.53 -3.14
N ALA A 350 -4.10 20.98 -2.55
CA ALA A 350 -4.12 21.86 -1.39
C ALA A 350 -4.83 23.20 -1.70
N ARG A 351 -4.53 23.83 -2.84
CA ARG A 351 -5.08 25.15 -3.20
C ARG A 351 -6.51 25.09 -3.74
N THR A 352 -6.93 23.96 -4.29
CA THR A 352 -8.30 23.82 -4.84
C THR A 352 -9.27 23.27 -3.81
N GLU A 353 -8.88 22.22 -3.08
CA GLU A 353 -9.79 21.50 -2.19
C GLU A 353 -9.44 21.65 -0.70
N GLY A 354 -8.33 22.32 -0.35
CA GLY A 354 -7.87 22.44 1.03
C GLY A 354 -7.40 21.09 1.62
N ILE A 355 -6.97 20.15 0.77
CA ILE A 355 -6.55 18.82 1.17
C ILE A 355 -5.05 18.68 0.92
N LEU A 356 -4.28 18.34 1.98
CA LEU A 356 -2.85 18.05 1.90
C LEU A 356 -2.65 16.53 1.79
N PRO A 357 -2.45 15.99 0.58
CA PRO A 357 -2.21 14.56 0.40
C PRO A 357 -0.79 14.20 0.84
N ALA A 358 -0.60 12.97 1.29
CA ALA A 358 0.75 12.40 1.41
C ALA A 358 1.43 12.36 0.03
N LEU A 359 2.74 12.47 -0.01
CA LEU A 359 3.52 12.40 -1.27
C LEU A 359 3.26 11.10 -2.04
N GLU A 360 2.98 10.00 -1.34
CA GLU A 360 2.53 8.75 -1.95
C GLU A 360 1.25 8.97 -2.76
N SER A 361 0.21 9.49 -2.13
CA SER A 361 -1.10 9.73 -2.75
C SER A 361 -1.04 10.78 -3.86
N ALA A 362 -0.11 11.71 -3.76
CA ALA A 362 0.10 12.77 -4.75
C ALA A 362 0.45 12.20 -6.14
N HIS A 363 1.13 11.05 -6.22
CA HIS A 363 1.37 10.37 -7.51
C HIS A 363 0.05 9.95 -8.19
N ALA A 364 -0.90 9.40 -7.41
CA ALA A 364 -2.22 9.05 -7.94
C ALA A 364 -3.03 10.29 -8.34
N VAL A 365 -2.93 11.37 -7.57
CA VAL A 365 -3.55 12.67 -7.92
C VAL A 365 -2.92 13.23 -9.20
N ALA A 366 -1.59 13.18 -9.36
CA ALA A 366 -0.89 13.64 -10.57
C ALA A 366 -1.41 12.91 -11.83
N GLU A 367 -1.61 11.60 -11.75
CA GLU A 367 -2.20 10.85 -12.87
C GLU A 367 -3.64 11.29 -13.16
N ALA A 368 -4.44 11.54 -12.13
CA ALA A 368 -5.79 12.06 -12.31
C ALA A 368 -5.81 13.45 -12.94
N LEU A 369 -4.88 14.35 -12.54
CA LEU A 369 -4.72 15.68 -13.14
C LEU A 369 -4.39 15.60 -14.64
N LYS A 370 -3.58 14.63 -15.03
CA LYS A 370 -3.20 14.37 -16.42
C LYS A 370 -4.36 13.76 -17.22
N LEU A 371 -5.09 12.82 -16.64
CA LEU A 371 -6.11 12.04 -17.33
C LEU A 371 -7.45 12.78 -17.45
N ALA A 372 -7.90 13.49 -16.40
CA ALA A 372 -9.22 14.10 -16.37
C ALA A 372 -9.54 15.02 -17.56
N PRO A 373 -8.63 15.92 -18.03
CA PRO A 373 -8.90 16.79 -19.17
C PRO A 373 -9.06 16.06 -20.49
N THR A 374 -8.60 14.81 -20.60
CA THR A 374 -8.69 13.99 -21.82
C THR A 374 -10.01 13.23 -21.93
N LEU A 375 -10.81 13.25 -20.88
CA LEU A 375 -12.07 12.56 -20.72
C LEU A 375 -13.26 13.54 -20.82
N THR A 376 -14.48 13.01 -20.82
CA THR A 376 -15.71 13.80 -20.90
C THR A 376 -16.26 14.10 -19.50
N PRO A 377 -17.15 15.11 -19.33
CA PRO A 377 -17.84 15.38 -18.07
C PRO A 377 -18.76 14.25 -17.57
N ARG A 378 -18.99 13.26 -18.42
CA ARG A 378 -19.72 12.03 -18.02
C ARG A 378 -18.80 11.01 -17.36
N ASP A 379 -17.50 11.07 -17.60
CA ASP A 379 -16.55 10.14 -17.01
C ASP A 379 -16.30 10.40 -15.54
N ILE A 380 -15.93 9.37 -14.80
CA ILE A 380 -15.72 9.43 -13.34
C ILE A 380 -14.37 8.79 -13.02
N LEU A 381 -13.52 9.54 -12.36
CA LEU A 381 -12.26 9.06 -11.80
C LEU A 381 -12.41 8.95 -10.27
N CYS A 382 -12.18 7.77 -9.72
CA CYS A 382 -12.06 7.55 -8.29
C CYS A 382 -10.58 7.41 -7.91
N VAL A 383 -10.05 8.36 -7.16
CA VAL A 383 -8.65 8.37 -6.70
C VAL A 383 -8.60 7.93 -5.24
N ASN A 384 -7.80 6.90 -4.93
CA ASN A 384 -7.59 6.50 -3.55
C ASN A 384 -6.55 7.41 -2.89
N LEU A 385 -7.00 8.32 -2.03
CA LEU A 385 -6.16 9.21 -1.25
C LEU A 385 -5.67 8.47 0.00
N SER A 386 -4.59 7.70 -0.17
CA SER A 386 -4.15 6.66 0.76
C SER A 386 -3.61 7.16 2.10
N GLY A 387 -3.22 8.44 2.19
CA GLY A 387 -2.72 9.06 3.40
C GLY A 387 -2.63 10.58 3.31
N ARG A 388 -2.49 11.24 4.47
CA ARG A 388 -2.36 12.71 4.59
C ARG A 388 -0.91 13.16 4.65
N GLY A 389 -0.68 14.41 4.23
CA GLY A 389 0.66 14.98 4.02
C GLY A 389 1.32 15.60 5.25
N ASP A 390 0.71 15.56 6.46
CA ASP A 390 1.30 16.17 7.65
C ASP A 390 2.72 15.67 7.96
N LYS A 391 2.98 14.40 7.65
CA LYS A 391 4.29 13.78 7.82
C LYS A 391 5.35 14.32 6.85
N ASP A 392 4.91 14.87 5.72
CA ASP A 392 5.77 15.28 4.60
C ASP A 392 6.09 16.77 4.61
N MET A 393 5.59 17.54 5.60
CA MET A 393 5.73 19.00 5.62
C MET A 393 7.19 19.47 5.55
N GLY A 394 8.13 18.76 6.19
CA GLY A 394 9.57 19.09 6.10
C GLY A 394 10.14 18.89 4.70
N ILE A 395 9.72 17.82 4.00
CA ILE A 395 10.11 17.57 2.61
C ILE A 395 9.48 18.63 1.70
N LEU A 396 8.17 18.88 1.85
CA LEU A 396 7.45 19.88 1.06
C LEU A 396 8.03 21.29 1.21
N ALA A 397 8.39 21.69 2.44
CA ALA A 397 9.01 23.00 2.68
C ALA A 397 10.34 23.14 1.93
N ARG A 398 11.17 22.08 1.95
CA ARG A 398 12.46 22.07 1.26
C ARG A 398 12.31 22.07 -0.27
N GLU A 399 11.50 21.17 -0.82
CA GLU A 399 11.36 20.98 -2.27
C GLU A 399 10.60 22.15 -2.93
N LEU A 400 9.61 22.72 -2.24
CA LEU A 400 8.80 23.85 -2.73
C LEU A 400 9.35 25.22 -2.32
N LYS A 401 10.43 25.25 -1.51
CA LYS A 401 11.08 26.50 -1.03
C LYS A 401 10.06 27.43 -0.33
N LEU A 402 9.25 26.86 0.57
CA LEU A 402 8.22 27.58 1.33
C LEU A 402 8.84 28.30 2.54
#